data_95ed2cff1429a74d16f82b1e199043a0
#
_entry.id   95ed2cff1429a74d16f82b1e199043a0
#
_cell.length_a   1.000
_cell.length_b   1.000
_cell.length_c   1.000
_cell.angle_alpha   90.00
_cell.angle_beta   90.00
_cell.angle_gamma   90.00
#
_symmetry.space_group_name_H-M   'P 1'
#
loop_
_entity.id
_entity.type
_entity.pdbx_description
1 polymer ?
#
loop_
_entity_poly.entity_id
_entity_poly.type
_entity_poly.pdbx_seq_one_letter_code
_entity_poly.pdbx_strand_id
1 'polypeptide(L)'
;MTITASSGIIAQPARRLRRDIAELLAPLERIAANSANLVANHDARFEVGGESYVLPRYLFVGPRGGDTPIRVGIFAGIHGDEPEGVHALIQFIKLLESRPELAAGYY
;
A
#
# COMPACT_ATOMS: atom_id res chain seq x y z
N MET A 1 1.51 -3.76 11.45
CA MET A 1 0.50 -3.19 10.54
C MET A 1 0.78 -3.62 9.11
N THR A 2 -0.11 -4.34 8.53
CA THR A 2 -0.01 -4.75 7.14
C THR A 2 -0.91 -3.86 6.30
N ILE A 3 -0.34 -3.25 5.29
CA ILE A 3 -1.05 -2.29 4.46
C ILE A 3 -1.12 -2.83 3.04
N THR A 4 -2.29 -2.93 2.51
CA THR A 4 -2.51 -3.38 1.15
C THR A 4 -3.22 -2.30 0.36
N ALA A 5 -2.61 -1.86 -0.73
CA ALA A 5 -3.25 -0.98 -1.68
C ALA A 5 -3.65 -1.82 -2.89
N SER A 6 -4.92 -1.95 -3.10
CA SER A 6 -5.44 -2.65 -4.27
C SER A 6 -5.52 -1.69 -5.45
N SER A 7 -5.16 -2.15 -6.62
CA SER A 7 -5.30 -1.35 -7.81
C SER A 7 -6.76 -1.07 -8.15
N GLY A 8 -7.64 -2.00 -7.86
CA GLY A 8 -9.05 -1.88 -8.19
C GLY A 8 -9.34 -1.56 -9.64
N ILE A 9 -8.38 -1.69 -10.48
CA ILE A 9 -8.45 -1.22 -11.85
C ILE A 9 -8.90 -2.33 -12.72
N ILE A 10 -10.10 -2.62 -12.61
CA ILE A 10 -10.63 -3.72 -13.35
C ILE A 10 -11.56 -3.15 -14.39
N ALA A 11 -11.41 -3.63 -15.61
CA ALA A 11 -12.37 -3.41 -16.67
C ALA A 11 -12.69 -1.94 -16.95
N GLN A 12 -11.69 -1.10 -17.02
CA GLN A 12 -11.89 0.27 -17.49
C GLN A 12 -12.28 0.24 -18.95
N PRO A 13 -13.28 1.02 -19.36
CA PRO A 13 -13.58 1.17 -20.79
C PRO A 13 -12.35 1.65 -21.54
N ALA A 14 -12.15 1.13 -22.75
CA ALA A 14 -10.96 1.44 -23.54
C ALA A 14 -10.73 2.93 -23.77
N ARG A 15 -11.78 3.72 -23.85
CA ARG A 15 -11.69 5.17 -24.07
C ARG A 15 -11.45 5.98 -22.82
N ARG A 16 -11.48 5.36 -21.63
CA ARG A 16 -11.12 6.04 -20.38
C ARG A 16 -9.62 6.00 -20.21
N LEU A 17 -9.09 7.09 -19.67
CA LEU A 17 -7.70 7.11 -19.27
C LEU A 17 -7.50 6.08 -18.18
N ARG A 18 -6.55 5.19 -18.39
CA ARG A 18 -6.13 4.28 -17.34
C ARG A 18 -5.39 5.07 -16.27
N ARG A 19 -5.72 4.81 -15.02
CA ARG A 19 -4.93 5.33 -13.93
C ARG A 19 -3.60 4.59 -13.90
N ASP A 20 -2.53 5.35 -13.82
CA ASP A 20 -1.21 4.78 -13.67
C ASP A 20 -0.98 4.40 -12.21
N ILE A 21 -1.07 3.12 -11.93
CA ILE A 21 -0.87 2.59 -10.59
C ILE A 21 0.58 2.79 -10.12
N ALA A 22 1.52 2.61 -11.01
CA ALA A 22 2.93 2.82 -10.65
C ALA A 22 3.17 4.25 -10.19
N GLU A 23 2.57 5.23 -10.88
CA GLU A 23 2.67 6.62 -10.48
C GLU A 23 1.97 6.89 -9.15
N LEU A 24 0.79 6.33 -8.96
CA LEU A 24 0.02 6.49 -7.72
C LEU A 24 0.79 5.94 -6.51
N LEU A 25 1.48 4.83 -6.67
CA LEU A 25 2.21 4.17 -5.60
C LEU A 25 3.67 4.61 -5.48
N ALA A 26 4.16 5.43 -6.40
CA ALA A 26 5.55 5.86 -6.39
C ALA A 26 6.01 6.45 -5.04
N PRO A 27 5.21 7.24 -4.32
CA PRO A 27 5.62 7.72 -3.00
C PRO A 27 5.87 6.58 -2.01
N LEU A 28 5.04 5.54 -2.00
CA LEU A 28 5.24 4.38 -1.13
C LEU A 28 6.48 3.59 -1.51
N GLU A 29 6.71 3.42 -2.80
CA GLU A 29 7.91 2.73 -3.29
C GLU A 29 9.18 3.47 -2.88
N ARG A 30 9.19 4.80 -2.95
CA ARG A 30 10.32 5.60 -2.51
C ARG A 30 10.55 5.48 -1.01
N ILE A 31 9.49 5.50 -0.21
CA ILE A 31 9.60 5.33 1.23
C ILE A 31 10.18 3.94 1.54
N ALA A 32 9.61 2.89 0.95
CA ALA A 32 10.04 1.52 1.19
C ALA A 32 11.52 1.31 0.83
N ALA A 33 11.99 1.96 -0.23
CA ALA A 33 13.37 1.83 -0.66
C ALA A 33 14.38 2.38 0.36
N ASN A 34 13.94 3.29 1.23
CA ASN A 34 14.82 3.97 2.18
C ASN A 34 14.44 3.75 3.65
N SER A 35 13.34 3.04 3.90
CA SER A 35 12.82 2.88 5.26
C SER A 35 13.40 1.65 5.94
N ALA A 36 13.65 1.79 7.24
CA ALA A 36 13.95 0.66 8.11
C ALA A 36 12.67 -0.04 8.60
N ASN A 37 11.51 0.56 8.40
CA ASN A 37 10.24 0.09 8.95
C ASN A 37 9.25 -0.38 7.91
N LEU A 38 9.27 0.19 6.70
CA LEU A 38 8.33 -0.15 5.64
C LEU A 38 8.97 -1.10 4.64
N VAL A 39 8.34 -2.25 4.46
CA VAL A 39 8.80 -3.27 3.52
C VAL A 39 7.73 -3.48 2.45
N ALA A 40 8.11 -3.38 1.19
CA ALA A 40 7.25 -3.70 0.08
C ALA A 40 7.30 -5.20 -0.24
N ASN A 41 6.14 -5.78 -0.52
CA ASN A 41 6.03 -7.16 -1.00
C ASN A 41 4.98 -7.22 -2.09
N HIS A 42 5.42 -7.47 -3.30
CA HIS A 42 4.56 -7.48 -4.49
C HIS A 42 4.50 -8.86 -5.14
N ASP A 43 4.61 -9.92 -4.33
CA ASP A 43 4.61 -11.30 -4.85
C ASP A 43 3.22 -11.77 -5.29
N ALA A 44 2.18 -11.20 -4.72
CA ALA A 44 0.82 -11.57 -5.08
C ALA A 44 0.46 -10.99 -6.46
N ARG A 45 -0.07 -11.85 -7.33
CA ARG A 45 -0.46 -11.48 -8.68
C ARG A 45 -1.87 -11.96 -8.97
N PHE A 46 -2.52 -11.26 -9.89
CA PHE A 46 -3.81 -11.67 -10.41
C PHE A 46 -3.88 -11.34 -11.91
N GLU A 47 -4.78 -12.02 -12.61
CA GLU A 47 -4.96 -11.83 -14.04
C GLU A 47 -6.36 -11.35 -14.35
N VAL A 48 -6.46 -10.42 -15.28
CA VAL A 48 -7.73 -9.91 -15.81
C VAL A 48 -7.55 -9.68 -17.29
N GLY A 49 -8.43 -10.29 -18.08
CA GLY A 49 -8.42 -10.08 -19.52
C GLY A 49 -7.11 -10.47 -20.20
N GLY A 50 -6.42 -11.47 -19.69
CA GLY A 50 -5.13 -11.91 -20.23
C GLY A 50 -3.92 -11.10 -19.79
N GLU A 51 -4.12 -10.05 -18.99
CA GLU A 51 -3.04 -9.27 -18.41
C GLU A 51 -2.79 -9.63 -16.96
N SER A 52 -1.53 -9.65 -16.57
CA SER A 52 -1.13 -9.93 -15.19
C SER A 52 -0.88 -8.63 -14.45
N TYR A 53 -1.41 -8.56 -13.23
CA TYR A 53 -1.26 -7.41 -12.35
C TYR A 53 -0.66 -7.84 -11.02
N VAL A 54 0.08 -6.93 -10.42
CA VAL A 54 0.62 -7.12 -9.07
C VAL A 54 -0.36 -6.53 -8.07
N LEU A 55 -0.56 -7.24 -6.96
CA LEU A 55 -1.28 -6.69 -5.82
C LEU A 55 -0.24 -6.07 -4.87
N PRO A 56 -0.16 -4.73 -4.83
CA PRO A 56 0.84 -4.07 -3.99
C PRO A 56 0.54 -4.30 -2.51
N ARG A 57 1.55 -4.71 -1.77
CA ARG A 57 1.47 -4.91 -0.34
C ARG A 57 2.65 -4.24 0.34
N TYR A 58 2.37 -3.62 1.47
CA TYR A 58 3.39 -2.98 2.28
C TYR A 58 3.20 -3.40 3.73
N LEU A 59 4.29 -3.69 4.41
CA LEU A 59 4.28 -4.00 5.82
C LEU A 59 5.06 -2.92 6.55
N PHE A 60 4.39 -2.22 7.43
CA PHE A 60 5.06 -1.29 8.34
C PHE A 60 5.24 -1.97 9.69
N VAL A 61 6.48 -2.12 10.12
CA VAL A 61 6.79 -2.71 11.42
C VAL A 61 7.15 -1.58 12.37
N GLY A 62 6.29 -1.35 13.34
CA GLY A 62 6.52 -0.35 14.38
C GLY A 62 7.68 -0.78 15.29
N PRO A 63 8.34 0.18 15.93
CA PRO A 63 9.40 -0.13 16.86
C PRO A 63 8.88 -0.91 18.07
N ARG A 64 9.73 -1.77 18.63
CA ARG A 64 9.41 -2.56 19.81
C ARG A 64 8.09 -3.31 19.67
N GLY A 65 8.01 -4.16 18.65
CA GLY A 65 6.81 -4.97 18.42
C GLY A 65 6.42 -5.86 19.59
N GLY A 66 7.33 -6.06 20.53
CA GLY A 66 7.08 -6.88 21.71
C GLY A 66 6.89 -8.36 21.37
N ASP A 67 6.52 -9.16 22.37
CA ASP A 67 6.30 -10.59 22.19
C ASP A 67 4.98 -10.89 21.47
N THR A 68 4.03 -9.97 21.56
CA THR A 68 2.71 -10.12 20.93
C THR A 68 2.29 -8.80 20.29
N PRO A 69 2.87 -8.49 19.12
CA PRO A 69 2.49 -7.27 18.43
C PRO A 69 1.06 -7.34 17.91
N ILE A 70 0.40 -6.20 17.88
CA ILE A 70 -0.93 -6.08 17.31
C ILE A 70 -0.81 -5.90 15.81
N ARG A 71 -1.52 -6.72 15.06
CA ARG A 71 -1.58 -6.65 13.60
C ARG A 71 -2.79 -5.86 13.16
N VAL A 72 -2.56 -4.88 12.31
CA VAL A 72 -3.64 -4.07 11.73
C VAL A 72 -3.55 -4.16 10.21
N GLY A 73 -4.64 -4.55 9.58
CA GLY A 73 -4.72 -4.56 8.12
C GLY A 73 -5.49 -3.34 7.64
N ILE A 74 -4.91 -2.64 6.68
CA ILE A 74 -5.55 -1.49 6.06
C ILE A 74 -5.61 -1.73 4.56
N PHE A 75 -6.79 -1.57 3.99
CA PHE A 75 -7.02 -1.77 2.57
C PHE A 75 -7.48 -0.46 1.96
N ALA A 76 -6.90 -0.09 0.83
CA ALA A 76 -7.25 1.12 0.12
C ALA A 76 -7.35 0.84 -1.38
N GLY A 77 -8.08 1.69 -2.10
CA GLY A 77 -8.22 1.55 -3.53
C GLY A 77 -9.25 0.51 -3.95
N ILE A 78 -10.21 0.19 -3.09
CA ILE A 78 -11.29 -0.76 -3.39
C ILE A 78 -12.09 -0.28 -4.60
N HIS A 79 -12.35 1.01 -4.67
CA HIS A 79 -12.98 1.65 -5.83
C HIS A 79 -11.89 2.24 -6.71
N GLY A 80 -11.63 1.62 -7.86
CA GLY A 80 -10.49 1.95 -8.70
C GLY A 80 -10.49 3.36 -9.31
N ASP A 81 -11.64 4.02 -9.34
CA ASP A 81 -11.78 5.39 -9.81
C ASP A 81 -11.70 6.44 -8.69
N GLU A 82 -11.49 6.00 -7.46
CA GLU A 82 -11.41 6.88 -6.29
C GLU A 82 -10.03 6.76 -5.62
N PRO A 83 -9.06 7.60 -6.00
CA PRO A 83 -7.69 7.50 -5.47
C PRO A 83 -7.54 8.07 -4.06
N GLU A 84 -8.56 8.71 -3.53
CA GLU A 84 -8.49 9.45 -2.26
C GLU A 84 -8.08 8.55 -1.10
N GLY A 85 -8.59 7.31 -1.07
CA GLY A 85 -8.21 6.35 -0.03
C GLY A 85 -6.74 5.99 -0.08
N VAL A 86 -6.18 5.82 -1.28
CA VAL A 86 -4.76 5.53 -1.46
C VAL A 86 -3.93 6.74 -1.06
N HIS A 87 -4.34 7.95 -1.44
CA HIS A 87 -3.65 9.17 -1.03
C HIS A 87 -3.64 9.33 0.49
N ALA A 88 -4.77 9.07 1.15
CA ALA A 88 -4.86 9.13 2.60
C ALA A 88 -3.93 8.11 3.27
N LEU A 89 -3.86 6.90 2.72
CA LEU A 89 -2.96 5.87 3.21
C LEU A 89 -1.50 6.27 3.05
N ILE A 90 -1.14 6.88 1.94
CA ILE A 90 0.21 7.39 1.72
C ILE A 90 0.57 8.45 2.77
N GLN A 91 -0.33 9.38 3.05
CA GLN A 91 -0.11 10.39 4.08
C GLN A 91 0.04 9.77 5.45
N PHE A 92 -0.75 8.74 5.75
CA PHE A 92 -0.62 8.00 6.99
C PHE A 92 0.76 7.33 7.12
N ILE A 93 1.23 6.68 6.06
CA ILE A 93 2.55 6.06 6.05
C ILE A 93 3.66 7.11 6.21
N LYS A 94 3.53 8.26 5.55
CA LYS A 94 4.49 9.35 5.74
C LYS A 94 4.55 9.81 7.20
N LEU A 95 3.40 9.88 7.86
CA LEU A 95 3.33 10.22 9.27
C LEU A 95 4.06 9.17 10.12
N LEU A 96 3.77 7.89 9.91
CA LEU A 96 4.42 6.80 10.64
C LEU A 96 5.92 6.77 10.37
N GLU A 97 6.34 7.05 9.15
CA GLU A 97 7.76 7.08 8.80
C GLU A 97 8.49 8.21 9.52
N SER A 98 7.85 9.36 9.67
CA SER A 98 8.42 10.49 10.40
C SER A 98 8.36 10.31 11.91
N ARG A 99 7.39 9.54 12.40
CA ARG A 99 7.17 9.32 13.82
C ARG A 99 6.84 7.84 14.08
N PRO A 100 7.82 6.94 13.93
CA PRO A 100 7.57 5.50 14.05
C PRO A 100 7.01 5.08 15.41
N GLU A 101 7.28 5.85 16.44
CA GLU A 101 6.78 5.57 17.79
C GLU A 101 5.25 5.54 17.87
N LEU A 102 4.57 6.16 16.92
CA LEU A 102 3.10 6.09 16.86
C LEU A 102 2.60 4.68 16.58
N ALA A 103 3.43 3.86 15.95
CA ALA A 103 3.11 2.47 15.65
C ALA A 103 3.84 1.49 16.59
N ALA A 104 4.32 1.96 17.72
CA ALA A 104 5.01 1.08 18.68
C ALA A 104 4.09 -0.07 19.12
N GLY A 105 4.55 -1.30 18.93
CA GLY A 105 3.77 -2.49 19.24
C GLY A 105 2.80 -2.94 18.14
N TYR A 106 2.86 -2.32 16.98
CA TYR A 106 1.98 -2.65 15.85
C TYR A 106 2.75 -3.06 14.60
N TYR A 107 2.12 -3.86 13.80
CA TYR A 107 2.49 -4.08 12.40
C TYR A 107 1.31 -4.55 11.55
#